data_3513f4069cfc85ce9437321d1190e383
#
_entry.id   3513f4069cfc85ce9437321d1190e383
#
_cell.length_a   1.000
_cell.length_b   1.000
_cell.length_c   1.000
_cell.angle_alpha   90.00
_cell.angle_beta   90.00
_cell.angle_gamma   90.00
#
_symmetry.space_group_name_H-M   'P 1'
#
loop_
_entity.id
_entity.type
_entity.pdbx_description
1 polymer ?
#
loop_
_entity_poly.entity_id
_entity_poly.type
_entity_poly.pdbx_seq_one_letter_code
_entity_poly.pdbx_strand_id
1 'polypeptide(L)'
;LPDLSCDAKPEYELTLRQVCQMVEQMGRIPYDMIRAYPSITFGLETAFADFFRQCPAIDVPAWATYLASLYDTPFARGEEGITINGLVWMGTYDEMLARLEEKLKSGFHCVKLKIGAIDFFKELDLIKRIRQVYSKEQIELRVDANGGFTPENAMSRLEALALYDIHSIEQPIRQHQWPKMAALCRESPLPIALDEELIGVNVRSMKQALLDTIHPQYIVLKPSLHGGIYGCREWIQMASERGIGSWITSALESNVGLSAIAHFCAKTYGPGVSMPQGLGTGQLFTDNIPMPLEIKGEKIFVNG
;
A
#
# COMPACT_ATOMS: atom_id res chain seq x y z
N LEU A 1 -6.12 9.81 7.61
CA LEU A 1 -6.79 10.43 6.45
C LEU A 1 -8.24 10.68 6.81
N PRO A 2 -8.68 11.94 6.98
CA PRO A 2 -10.10 12.26 7.11
C PRO A 2 -10.87 11.55 5.98
N ASP A 3 -12.08 11.12 6.21
CA ASP A 3 -12.99 10.45 5.27
C ASP A 3 -12.58 9.04 4.81
N LEU A 4 -11.33 8.60 5.03
CA LEU A 4 -10.87 7.26 4.66
C LEU A 4 -10.51 6.40 5.88
N SER A 5 -9.79 6.95 6.87
CA SER A 5 -9.37 6.19 8.04
C SER A 5 -10.55 5.79 8.92
N CYS A 6 -10.71 4.50 9.20
CA CYS A 6 -11.78 4.00 10.08
C CYS A 6 -11.61 4.43 11.54
N ASP A 7 -10.45 4.92 11.91
CA ASP A 7 -10.09 5.43 13.25
C ASP A 7 -10.06 6.96 13.35
N ALA A 8 -10.49 7.69 12.31
CA ALA A 8 -10.74 9.14 12.37
C ALA A 8 -12.01 9.44 13.20
N LYS A 9 -11.91 9.25 14.51
CA LYS A 9 -13.02 9.34 15.48
C LYS A 9 -12.77 10.43 16.50
N PRO A 10 -13.84 11.06 17.06
CA PRO A 10 -13.69 12.12 18.07
C PRO A 10 -12.88 11.69 19.30
N GLU A 11 -13.00 10.43 19.70
CA GLU A 11 -12.30 9.85 20.85
C GLU A 11 -10.85 9.40 20.58
N TYR A 12 -10.31 9.63 19.39
CA TYR A 12 -9.01 9.11 18.97
C TYR A 12 -7.87 9.44 19.94
N GLU A 13 -7.72 10.71 20.32
CA GLU A 13 -6.66 11.13 21.26
C GLU A 13 -6.82 10.53 22.65
N LEU A 14 -8.07 10.44 23.14
CA LEU A 14 -8.34 9.81 24.43
C LEU A 14 -7.96 8.33 24.37
N THR A 15 -8.36 7.65 23.31
CA THR A 15 -8.01 6.23 23.10
C THR A 15 -6.51 6.05 23.03
N LEU A 16 -5.79 6.89 22.28
CA LEU A 16 -4.33 6.83 22.19
C LEU A 16 -3.69 6.92 23.57
N ARG A 17 -4.09 7.89 24.41
CA ARG A 17 -3.58 8.04 25.78
C ARG A 17 -3.87 6.82 26.65
N GLN A 18 -5.07 6.27 26.59
CA GLN A 18 -5.46 5.06 27.32
C GLN A 18 -4.63 3.84 26.88
N VAL A 19 -4.43 3.70 25.57
CA VAL A 19 -3.64 2.60 25.02
C VAL A 19 -2.16 2.72 25.45
N CYS A 20 -1.57 3.91 25.46
CA CYS A 20 -0.21 4.11 25.98
C CYS A 20 -0.10 3.68 27.45
N GLN A 21 -1.06 4.06 28.30
CA GLN A 21 -1.10 3.61 29.70
C GLN A 21 -1.23 2.09 29.83
N MET A 22 -2.08 1.47 28.97
CA MET A 22 -2.20 0.01 28.94
C MET A 22 -0.90 -0.67 28.54
N VAL A 23 -0.19 -0.14 27.54
CA VAL A 23 1.10 -0.66 27.08
C VAL A 23 2.14 -0.55 28.21
N GLU A 24 2.20 0.56 28.95
CA GLU A 24 3.07 0.71 30.13
C GLU A 24 2.79 -0.35 31.21
N GLN A 25 1.52 -0.63 31.47
CA GLN A 25 1.10 -1.62 32.47
C GLN A 25 1.31 -3.07 32.02
N MET A 26 1.02 -3.37 30.75
CA MET A 26 1.03 -4.73 30.21
C MET A 26 2.42 -5.15 29.67
N GLY A 27 3.29 -4.19 29.35
CA GLY A 27 4.56 -4.46 28.66
C GLY A 27 4.40 -5.01 27.25
N ARG A 28 3.24 -4.83 26.62
CA ARG A 28 2.94 -5.34 25.26
C ARG A 28 1.83 -4.56 24.57
N ILE A 29 1.76 -4.68 23.23
CA ILE A 29 0.66 -4.12 22.44
C ILE A 29 -0.62 -4.94 22.67
N PRO A 30 -1.74 -4.31 23.06
CA PRO A 30 -3.03 -4.99 23.28
C PRO A 30 -3.82 -5.12 21.97
N TYR A 31 -3.31 -5.87 20.99
CA TYR A 31 -3.84 -5.96 19.63
C TYR A 31 -5.37 -6.17 19.55
N ASP A 32 -5.91 -7.06 20.36
CA ASP A 32 -7.35 -7.37 20.29
C ASP A 32 -8.24 -6.21 20.74
N MET A 33 -7.72 -5.34 21.62
CA MET A 33 -8.46 -4.18 22.14
C MET A 33 -8.42 -2.97 21.21
N ILE A 34 -7.39 -2.90 20.35
CA ILE A 34 -7.15 -1.74 19.49
C ILE A 34 -7.34 -2.03 17.99
N ARG A 35 -7.97 -3.15 17.64
CA ARG A 35 -8.23 -3.53 16.23
C ARG A 35 -8.97 -2.44 15.44
N ALA A 36 -9.81 -1.62 16.10
CA ALA A 36 -10.54 -0.53 15.48
C ALA A 36 -9.69 0.75 15.25
N TYR A 37 -8.41 0.72 15.63
CA TYR A 37 -7.47 1.86 15.56
C TYR A 37 -6.16 1.44 14.87
N PRO A 38 -6.19 1.19 13.55
CA PRO A 38 -5.03 0.71 12.81
C PRO A 38 -3.83 1.66 12.86
N SER A 39 -4.04 2.98 12.89
CA SER A 39 -2.94 3.94 12.98
C SER A 39 -2.26 3.94 14.36
N ILE A 40 -3.03 3.75 15.44
CA ILE A 40 -2.46 3.57 16.80
C ILE A 40 -1.65 2.28 16.84
N THR A 41 -2.20 1.19 16.31
CA THR A 41 -1.50 -0.10 16.23
C THR A 41 -0.17 0.06 15.48
N PHE A 42 -0.19 0.66 14.29
CA PHE A 42 1.00 0.88 13.48
C PHE A 42 2.03 1.77 14.17
N GLY A 43 1.60 2.85 14.84
CA GLY A 43 2.48 3.73 15.61
C GLY A 43 3.20 3.01 16.75
N LEU A 44 2.48 2.17 17.51
CA LEU A 44 3.07 1.37 18.58
C LEU A 44 4.04 0.31 18.05
N GLU A 45 3.67 -0.38 16.96
CA GLU A 45 4.55 -1.36 16.33
C GLU A 45 5.85 -0.72 15.84
N THR A 46 5.76 0.47 15.23
CA THR A 46 6.91 1.25 14.78
C THR A 46 7.81 1.63 15.97
N ALA A 47 7.21 2.11 17.07
CA ALA A 47 7.94 2.48 18.27
C ALA A 47 8.65 1.28 18.92
N PHE A 48 7.97 0.14 19.04
CA PHE A 48 8.59 -1.08 19.60
C PHE A 48 9.68 -1.66 18.69
N ALA A 49 9.47 -1.65 17.38
CA ALA A 49 10.50 -2.11 16.44
C ALA A 49 11.77 -1.27 16.56
N ASP A 50 11.64 0.06 16.63
CA ASP A 50 12.78 0.96 16.82
C ASP A 50 13.42 0.80 18.20
N PHE A 51 12.62 0.62 19.26
CA PHE A 51 13.11 0.36 20.61
C PHE A 51 14.00 -0.90 20.66
N PHE A 52 13.56 -2.03 20.11
CA PHE A 52 14.36 -3.26 20.11
C PHE A 52 15.62 -3.13 19.24
N ARG A 53 15.54 -2.38 18.14
CA ARG A 53 16.73 -2.04 17.34
C ARG A 53 17.78 -1.26 18.13
N GLN A 54 17.34 -0.29 18.93
CA GLN A 54 18.26 0.56 19.72
C GLN A 54 18.76 -0.11 21.00
N CYS A 55 18.06 -1.10 21.50
CA CYS A 55 18.36 -1.79 22.76
C CYS A 55 18.62 -3.30 22.53
N PRO A 56 19.67 -3.69 21.80
CA PRO A 56 19.91 -5.08 21.40
C PRO A 56 20.25 -6.01 22.59
N ALA A 57 20.56 -5.47 23.79
CA ALA A 57 20.83 -6.24 24.99
C ALA A 57 19.55 -6.68 25.75
N ILE A 58 18.37 -6.21 25.32
CA ILE A 58 17.10 -6.57 25.95
C ILE A 58 16.57 -7.87 25.33
N ASP A 59 16.16 -8.80 26.19
CA ASP A 59 15.47 -10.01 25.76
C ASP A 59 14.15 -9.66 25.06
N VAL A 60 14.04 -10.07 23.80
CA VAL A 60 12.84 -9.81 22.98
C VAL A 60 11.74 -10.80 23.36
N PRO A 61 10.62 -10.35 23.90
CA PRO A 61 9.52 -11.24 24.23
C PRO A 61 8.87 -11.84 22.98
N ALA A 62 8.29 -13.03 23.12
CA ALA A 62 7.74 -13.79 21.98
C ALA A 62 6.76 -12.98 21.12
N TRP A 63 5.92 -12.13 21.71
CA TRP A 63 4.98 -11.28 20.97
C TRP A 63 5.65 -10.22 20.06
N ALA A 64 6.88 -9.81 20.39
CA ALA A 64 7.63 -8.76 19.69
C ALA A 64 8.69 -9.31 18.73
N THR A 65 8.91 -10.61 18.69
CA THR A 65 9.99 -11.23 17.88
C THR A 65 9.95 -10.79 16.41
N TYR A 66 8.77 -10.68 15.83
CA TYR A 66 8.65 -10.22 14.45
C TYR A 66 9.06 -8.74 14.31
N LEU A 67 8.59 -7.87 15.21
CA LEU A 67 8.91 -6.43 15.20
C LEU A 67 10.41 -6.20 15.36
N ALA A 68 11.04 -6.88 16.29
CA ALA A 68 12.49 -6.80 16.50
C ALA A 68 13.29 -7.24 15.26
N SER A 69 12.75 -8.18 14.49
CA SER A 69 13.41 -8.70 13.27
C SER A 69 13.20 -7.85 12.01
N LEU A 70 12.44 -6.76 12.07
CA LEU A 70 12.19 -5.90 10.90
C LEU A 70 13.47 -5.29 10.34
N TYR A 71 14.42 -4.99 11.22
CA TYR A 71 15.71 -4.39 10.85
C TYR A 71 16.81 -5.43 10.57
N ASP A 72 16.49 -6.73 10.61
CA ASP A 72 17.40 -7.81 10.24
C ASP A 72 17.17 -8.27 8.80
N THR A 73 17.45 -7.38 7.87
CA THR A 73 17.29 -7.62 6.43
C THR A 73 18.46 -7.00 5.65
N PRO A 74 18.77 -7.48 4.44
CA PRO A 74 19.74 -6.82 3.54
C PRO A 74 19.38 -5.37 3.25
N PHE A 75 18.07 -5.07 3.14
CA PHE A 75 17.58 -3.69 3.00
C PHE A 75 17.99 -2.81 4.19
N ALA A 76 17.79 -3.29 5.41
CA ALA A 76 18.12 -2.54 6.62
C ALA A 76 19.64 -2.26 6.76
N ARG A 77 20.47 -3.11 6.18
CA ARG A 77 21.94 -2.92 6.14
C ARG A 77 22.42 -2.11 4.93
N GLY A 78 21.49 -1.61 4.09
CA GLY A 78 21.84 -0.86 2.88
C GLY A 78 22.43 -1.72 1.74
N GLU A 79 22.37 -3.04 1.86
CA GLU A 79 22.93 -3.99 0.88
C GLU A 79 22.04 -4.12 -0.36
N GLU A 80 20.72 -3.97 -0.19
CA GLU A 80 19.72 -4.11 -1.25
C GLU A 80 18.67 -3.01 -1.18
N GLY A 81 18.15 -2.62 -2.35
CA GLY A 81 17.02 -1.70 -2.47
C GLY A 81 15.72 -2.45 -2.78
N ILE A 82 14.60 -1.88 -2.36
CA ILE A 82 13.27 -2.37 -2.73
C ILE A 82 12.85 -1.68 -4.03
N THR A 83 12.46 -2.44 -5.04
CA THR A 83 11.90 -1.90 -6.29
C THR A 83 10.54 -1.26 -6.00
N ILE A 84 10.34 -0.02 -6.46
CA ILE A 84 9.12 0.75 -6.27
C ILE A 84 8.53 1.19 -7.60
N ASN A 85 7.23 1.40 -7.63
CA ASN A 85 6.58 2.03 -8.79
C ASN A 85 6.75 3.55 -8.76
N GLY A 86 6.92 4.15 -9.94
CA GLY A 86 6.76 5.57 -10.14
C GLY A 86 5.28 5.96 -10.00
N LEU A 87 4.99 6.98 -9.19
CA LEU A 87 3.63 7.45 -8.97
C LEU A 87 3.36 8.71 -9.80
N VAL A 88 2.35 8.64 -10.67
CA VAL A 88 1.77 9.79 -11.37
C VAL A 88 0.49 10.19 -10.66
N TRP A 89 0.61 11.22 -9.82
CA TRP A 89 -0.50 11.76 -9.03
C TRP A 89 -1.51 12.49 -9.90
N MET A 90 -2.77 12.56 -9.43
CA MET A 90 -3.85 13.32 -10.08
C MET A 90 -3.46 14.77 -10.35
N GLY A 91 -3.99 15.33 -11.43
CA GLY A 91 -3.80 16.71 -11.86
C GLY A 91 -4.50 16.97 -13.16
N THR A 92 -4.19 18.09 -13.78
CA THR A 92 -4.58 18.34 -15.18
C THR A 92 -3.86 17.36 -16.11
N TYR A 93 -4.34 17.22 -17.33
CA TYR A 93 -3.72 16.36 -18.34
C TYR A 93 -2.21 16.68 -18.52
N ASP A 94 -1.86 17.96 -18.65
CA ASP A 94 -0.47 18.39 -18.88
C ASP A 94 0.44 18.11 -17.68
N GLU A 95 -0.07 18.31 -16.45
CA GLU A 95 0.66 17.96 -15.22
C GLU A 95 0.90 16.46 -15.09
N MET A 96 -0.11 15.65 -15.40
CA MET A 96 0.03 14.19 -15.38
C MET A 96 1.03 13.71 -16.44
N LEU A 97 0.99 14.29 -17.65
CA LEU A 97 1.94 13.98 -18.71
C LEU A 97 3.37 14.34 -18.31
N ALA A 98 3.58 15.54 -17.74
CA ALA A 98 4.91 15.97 -17.28
C ALA A 98 5.47 15.04 -16.17
N ARG A 99 4.65 14.68 -15.18
CA ARG A 99 5.02 13.72 -14.12
C ARG A 99 5.36 12.35 -14.67
N LEU A 100 4.60 11.89 -15.65
CA LEU A 100 4.85 10.62 -16.32
C LEU A 100 6.22 10.62 -17.03
N GLU A 101 6.49 11.64 -17.83
CA GLU A 101 7.77 11.79 -18.53
C GLU A 101 8.95 11.87 -17.55
N GLU A 102 8.78 12.54 -16.44
CA GLU A 102 9.77 12.58 -15.35
C GLU A 102 10.09 11.19 -14.82
N LYS A 103 9.06 10.37 -14.51
CA LYS A 103 9.25 9.01 -13.99
C LYS A 103 9.95 8.11 -15.01
N LEU A 104 9.56 8.19 -16.27
CA LEU A 104 10.20 7.43 -17.34
C LEU A 104 11.68 7.84 -17.53
N LYS A 105 11.98 9.14 -17.52
CA LYS A 105 13.36 9.65 -17.57
C LYS A 105 14.19 9.23 -16.36
N SER A 106 13.55 9.09 -15.20
CA SER A 106 14.19 8.62 -13.96
C SER A 106 14.44 7.10 -13.94
N GLY A 107 14.05 6.36 -14.99
CA GLY A 107 14.32 4.93 -15.14
C GLY A 107 13.35 4.01 -14.43
N PHE A 108 12.13 4.45 -14.14
CA PHE A 108 11.10 3.57 -13.61
C PHE A 108 10.57 2.64 -14.70
N HIS A 109 10.57 1.31 -14.43
CA HIS A 109 9.98 0.28 -15.29
C HIS A 109 8.55 -0.10 -14.87
N CYS A 110 8.07 0.41 -13.75
CA CYS A 110 6.66 0.31 -13.35
C CYS A 110 6.13 1.70 -13.00
N VAL A 111 5.01 2.09 -13.59
CA VAL A 111 4.36 3.38 -13.33
C VAL A 111 2.90 3.14 -12.96
N LYS A 112 2.45 3.76 -11.86
CA LYS A 112 1.06 3.79 -11.43
C LYS A 112 0.44 5.15 -11.70
N LEU A 113 -0.61 5.19 -12.55
CA LEU A 113 -1.37 6.40 -12.85
C LEU A 113 -2.65 6.43 -12.00
N LYS A 114 -2.88 7.54 -11.33
CA LYS A 114 -4.19 7.84 -10.73
C LYS A 114 -5.15 8.23 -11.86
N ILE A 115 -6.33 7.58 -11.90
CA ILE A 115 -7.39 7.82 -12.88
C ILE A 115 -8.75 8.01 -12.18
N GLY A 116 -9.78 8.39 -12.91
CA GLY A 116 -11.12 8.62 -12.36
C GLY A 116 -11.37 10.06 -11.87
N ALA A 117 -10.40 10.96 -12.03
CA ALA A 117 -10.50 12.35 -11.60
C ALA A 117 -10.75 13.34 -12.73
N ILE A 118 -10.34 13.02 -13.95
CA ILE A 118 -10.56 13.82 -15.15
C ILE A 118 -11.41 13.04 -16.16
N ASP A 119 -11.65 13.62 -17.34
CA ASP A 119 -12.37 12.93 -18.41
C ASP A 119 -11.65 11.62 -18.79
N PHE A 120 -12.39 10.52 -18.80
CA PHE A 120 -11.85 9.18 -19.02
C PHE A 120 -11.13 9.03 -20.38
N PHE A 121 -11.58 9.72 -21.42
CA PHE A 121 -10.91 9.65 -22.73
C PHE A 121 -9.54 10.35 -22.70
N LYS A 122 -9.38 11.40 -21.88
CA LYS A 122 -8.08 12.03 -21.65
C LYS A 122 -7.14 11.10 -20.87
N GLU A 123 -7.65 10.36 -19.90
CA GLU A 123 -6.88 9.35 -19.17
C GLU A 123 -6.42 8.23 -20.10
N LEU A 124 -7.31 7.74 -20.98
CA LEU A 124 -6.95 6.77 -22.02
C LEU A 124 -5.90 7.31 -22.99
N ASP A 125 -5.96 8.60 -23.37
CA ASP A 125 -4.96 9.20 -24.26
C ASP A 125 -3.56 9.21 -23.61
N LEU A 126 -3.45 9.50 -22.31
CA LEU A 126 -2.17 9.37 -21.57
C LEU A 126 -1.62 7.94 -21.65
N ILE A 127 -2.46 6.95 -21.37
CA ILE A 127 -2.10 5.53 -21.42
C ILE A 127 -1.66 5.12 -22.83
N LYS A 128 -2.44 5.53 -23.85
CA LYS A 128 -2.12 5.29 -25.25
C LYS A 128 -0.77 5.87 -25.65
N ARG A 129 -0.44 7.09 -25.24
CA ARG A 129 0.87 7.70 -25.49
C ARG A 129 2.02 6.88 -24.91
N ILE A 130 1.86 6.35 -23.70
CA ILE A 130 2.88 5.48 -23.12
C ILE A 130 3.08 4.26 -24.01
N ARG A 131 1.99 3.59 -24.41
CA ARG A 131 2.03 2.36 -25.22
C ARG A 131 2.49 2.57 -26.66
N GLN A 132 2.40 3.78 -27.19
CA GLN A 132 2.98 4.13 -28.49
C GLN A 132 4.53 4.19 -28.45
N VAL A 133 5.11 4.42 -27.28
CA VAL A 133 6.56 4.57 -27.11
C VAL A 133 7.18 3.35 -26.42
N TYR A 134 6.48 2.76 -25.45
CA TYR A 134 7.00 1.68 -24.61
C TYR A 134 6.07 0.46 -24.66
N SER A 135 6.64 -0.70 -24.93
CA SER A 135 5.93 -1.98 -24.83
C SER A 135 5.66 -2.35 -23.36
N LYS A 136 4.81 -3.38 -23.16
CA LYS A 136 4.53 -3.88 -21.80
C LYS A 136 5.74 -4.55 -21.13
N GLU A 137 6.69 -5.04 -21.92
CA GLU A 137 7.94 -5.62 -21.45
C GLU A 137 8.94 -4.55 -20.96
N GLN A 138 8.80 -3.33 -21.48
CA GLN A 138 9.64 -2.19 -21.09
C GLN A 138 9.06 -1.45 -19.89
N ILE A 139 7.74 -1.23 -19.87
CA ILE A 139 7.05 -0.48 -18.81
C ILE A 139 5.79 -1.22 -18.36
N GLU A 140 5.78 -1.68 -17.11
CA GLU A 140 4.55 -2.11 -16.45
C GLU A 140 3.68 -0.92 -16.10
N LEU A 141 2.42 -0.94 -16.54
CA LEU A 141 1.44 0.10 -16.19
C LEU A 141 0.43 -0.45 -15.19
N ARG A 142 0.25 0.27 -14.09
CA ARG A 142 -0.87 0.09 -13.15
C ARG A 142 -1.73 1.34 -13.17
N VAL A 143 -3.01 1.17 -12.96
CA VAL A 143 -3.93 2.30 -12.79
C VAL A 143 -4.67 2.19 -11.45
N ASP A 144 -5.06 3.33 -10.90
CA ASP A 144 -5.75 3.41 -9.62
C ASP A 144 -6.92 4.39 -9.75
N ALA A 145 -8.12 3.87 -9.67
CA ALA A 145 -9.34 4.62 -9.86
C ALA A 145 -9.93 5.19 -8.56
N ASN A 146 -9.41 4.78 -7.39
CA ASN A 146 -9.91 5.19 -6.06
C ASN A 146 -11.46 5.19 -5.96
N GLY A 147 -12.11 4.17 -6.53
CA GLY A 147 -13.57 4.07 -6.56
C GLY A 147 -14.27 5.06 -7.49
N GLY A 148 -13.56 5.65 -8.46
CA GLY A 148 -14.07 6.70 -9.33
C GLY A 148 -15.04 6.23 -10.44
N PHE A 149 -15.17 4.91 -10.66
CA PHE A 149 -16.14 4.40 -11.62
C PHE A 149 -17.47 4.10 -10.92
N THR A 150 -18.57 4.21 -11.68
CA THR A 150 -19.85 3.68 -11.22
C THR A 150 -19.96 2.20 -11.61
N PRO A 151 -20.75 1.39 -10.90
CA PRO A 151 -20.96 -0.01 -11.29
C PRO A 151 -21.48 -0.18 -12.73
N GLU A 152 -22.26 0.80 -13.22
CA GLU A 152 -22.86 0.77 -14.54
C GLU A 152 -21.85 0.99 -15.67
N ASN A 153 -20.79 1.77 -15.44
CA ASN A 153 -19.77 2.07 -16.44
C ASN A 153 -18.43 1.35 -16.21
N ALA A 154 -18.28 0.68 -15.06
CA ALA A 154 -17.01 0.05 -14.69
C ALA A 154 -16.55 -0.97 -15.74
N MET A 155 -17.41 -1.90 -16.15
CA MET A 155 -17.02 -2.96 -17.09
C MET A 155 -16.55 -2.38 -18.42
N SER A 156 -17.30 -1.44 -19.02
CA SER A 156 -16.91 -0.83 -20.29
C SER A 156 -15.58 -0.05 -20.20
N ARG A 157 -15.29 0.56 -19.04
CA ARG A 157 -14.00 1.22 -18.80
C ARG A 157 -12.86 0.22 -18.62
N LEU A 158 -13.11 -0.90 -17.92
CA LEU A 158 -12.13 -1.97 -17.77
C LEU A 158 -11.78 -2.61 -19.13
N GLU A 159 -12.77 -2.85 -19.98
CA GLU A 159 -12.58 -3.33 -21.35
C GLU A 159 -11.74 -2.36 -22.20
N ALA A 160 -12.02 -1.06 -22.09
CA ALA A 160 -11.25 -0.04 -22.81
C ALA A 160 -9.80 0.05 -22.32
N LEU A 161 -9.56 -0.06 -21.01
CA LEU A 161 -8.23 -0.08 -20.40
C LEU A 161 -7.45 -1.35 -20.77
N ALA A 162 -8.11 -2.49 -20.86
CA ALA A 162 -7.48 -3.77 -21.21
C ALA A 162 -6.82 -3.79 -22.60
N LEU A 163 -7.22 -2.90 -23.50
CA LEU A 163 -6.60 -2.75 -24.82
C LEU A 163 -5.14 -2.25 -24.76
N TYR A 164 -4.69 -1.79 -23.59
CA TYR A 164 -3.38 -1.16 -23.40
C TYR A 164 -2.42 -1.97 -22.53
N ASP A 165 -2.59 -3.29 -22.42
CA ASP A 165 -1.71 -4.16 -21.62
C ASP A 165 -1.44 -3.63 -20.20
N ILE A 166 -2.48 -3.19 -19.51
CA ILE A 166 -2.39 -2.73 -18.10
C ILE A 166 -2.25 -3.95 -17.19
N HIS A 167 -1.31 -3.91 -16.25
CA HIS A 167 -1.07 -4.98 -15.29
C HIS A 167 -2.29 -5.18 -14.37
N SER A 168 -2.79 -4.10 -13.79
CA SER A 168 -3.92 -4.15 -12.85
C SER A 168 -4.58 -2.80 -12.67
N ILE A 169 -5.84 -2.81 -12.25
CA ILE A 169 -6.56 -1.64 -11.76
C ILE A 169 -6.82 -1.75 -10.25
N GLU A 170 -6.50 -0.69 -9.51
CA GLU A 170 -6.78 -0.56 -8.09
C GLU A 170 -8.13 0.09 -7.89
N GLN A 171 -9.00 -0.52 -7.05
CA GLN A 171 -10.30 -0.05 -6.60
C GLN A 171 -11.16 0.63 -7.70
N PRO A 172 -11.70 -0.11 -8.68
CA PRO A 172 -12.45 0.50 -9.79
C PRO A 172 -13.74 1.17 -9.34
N ILE A 173 -14.51 0.58 -8.45
CA ILE A 173 -15.75 1.13 -7.88
C ILE A 173 -15.60 1.41 -6.39
N ARG A 174 -16.46 2.26 -5.83
CA ARG A 174 -16.47 2.59 -4.40
C ARG A 174 -16.64 1.33 -3.55
N GLN A 175 -15.99 1.34 -2.39
CA GLN A 175 -16.04 0.29 -1.38
C GLN A 175 -17.47 0.01 -0.89
N HIS A 176 -17.64 -1.11 -0.17
CA HIS A 176 -18.89 -1.61 0.41
C HIS A 176 -19.94 -2.07 -0.62
N GLN A 177 -19.49 -2.45 -1.82
CA GLN A 177 -20.32 -3.01 -2.88
C GLN A 177 -19.86 -4.43 -3.26
N TRP A 178 -19.62 -5.29 -2.27
CA TRP A 178 -19.01 -6.61 -2.46
C TRP A 178 -19.61 -7.45 -3.61
N PRO A 179 -20.95 -7.58 -3.77
CA PRO A 179 -21.50 -8.36 -4.88
C PRO A 179 -21.14 -7.80 -6.26
N LYS A 180 -21.08 -6.46 -6.38
CA LYS A 180 -20.73 -5.79 -7.64
C LYS A 180 -19.23 -5.91 -7.92
N MET A 181 -18.38 -5.71 -6.88
CA MET A 181 -16.95 -5.89 -7.00
C MET A 181 -16.59 -7.34 -7.32
N ALA A 182 -17.27 -8.33 -6.72
CA ALA A 182 -17.10 -9.75 -7.01
C ALA A 182 -17.44 -10.08 -8.48
N ALA A 183 -18.51 -9.49 -9.02
CA ALA A 183 -18.85 -9.64 -10.44
C ALA A 183 -17.74 -9.07 -11.33
N LEU A 184 -17.23 -7.87 -11.01
CA LEU A 184 -16.12 -7.26 -11.74
C LEU A 184 -14.86 -8.12 -11.66
N CYS A 185 -14.46 -8.62 -10.48
CA CYS A 185 -13.27 -9.47 -10.33
C CYS A 185 -13.36 -10.76 -11.14
N ARG A 186 -14.56 -11.32 -11.32
CA ARG A 186 -14.80 -12.53 -12.09
C ARG A 186 -14.81 -12.31 -13.61
N GLU A 187 -15.35 -11.16 -14.06
CA GLU A 187 -15.71 -10.92 -15.47
C GLU A 187 -14.76 -9.95 -16.17
N SER A 188 -14.02 -9.14 -15.42
CA SER A 188 -13.09 -8.16 -15.98
C SER A 188 -11.95 -8.81 -16.76
N PRO A 189 -11.62 -8.28 -17.96
CA PRO A 189 -10.41 -8.69 -18.67
C PRO A 189 -9.13 -8.15 -18.03
N LEU A 190 -9.23 -7.24 -17.07
CA LEU A 190 -8.14 -6.59 -16.39
C LEU A 190 -8.11 -7.03 -14.90
N PRO A 191 -6.95 -7.50 -14.36
CA PRO A 191 -6.83 -7.86 -12.96
C PRO A 191 -7.18 -6.70 -12.02
N ILE A 192 -7.94 -6.99 -10.98
CA ILE A 192 -8.40 -6.00 -9.98
C ILE A 192 -7.63 -6.16 -8.67
N ALA A 193 -7.19 -5.03 -8.12
CA ALA A 193 -6.59 -4.92 -6.81
C ALA A 193 -7.53 -4.16 -5.86
N LEU A 194 -7.74 -4.66 -4.64
CA LEU A 194 -8.53 -3.97 -3.61
C LEU A 194 -7.63 -3.11 -2.72
N ASP A 195 -8.04 -1.88 -2.46
CA ASP A 195 -7.44 -0.92 -1.53
C ASP A 195 -8.46 -0.44 -0.49
N GLU A 196 -9.31 0.51 -0.84
CA GLU A 196 -10.29 1.10 0.07
C GLU A 196 -11.30 0.09 0.60
N GLU A 197 -11.54 -1.01 -0.10
CA GLU A 197 -12.42 -2.09 0.34
C GLU A 197 -11.94 -2.76 1.63
N LEU A 198 -10.60 -2.73 1.89
CA LEU A 198 -10.00 -3.37 3.05
C LEU A 198 -10.05 -2.50 4.31
N ILE A 199 -10.28 -1.18 4.16
CA ILE A 199 -10.28 -0.22 5.27
C ILE A 199 -11.45 -0.52 6.22
N GLY A 200 -11.15 -0.62 7.52
CA GLY A 200 -12.16 -0.92 8.54
C GLY A 200 -12.49 -2.42 8.70
N VAL A 201 -12.00 -3.28 7.81
CA VAL A 201 -12.15 -4.74 7.92
C VAL A 201 -11.05 -5.30 8.82
N ASN A 202 -11.20 -5.12 10.13
CA ASN A 202 -10.14 -5.39 11.12
C ASN A 202 -10.28 -6.75 11.82
N VAL A 203 -11.42 -7.42 11.68
CA VAL A 203 -11.68 -8.72 12.30
C VAL A 203 -11.34 -9.86 11.35
N ARG A 204 -10.60 -10.87 11.82
CA ARG A 204 -10.10 -11.98 11.01
C ARG A 204 -11.20 -12.66 10.17
N SER A 205 -12.34 -12.97 10.77
CA SER A 205 -13.46 -13.61 10.06
C SER A 205 -14.06 -12.73 8.96
N MET A 206 -14.07 -11.40 9.15
CA MET A 206 -14.52 -10.46 8.12
C MET A 206 -13.52 -10.35 6.97
N LYS A 207 -12.22 -10.39 7.27
CA LYS A 207 -11.18 -10.45 6.23
C LYS A 207 -11.34 -11.69 5.35
N GLN A 208 -11.56 -12.85 5.97
CA GLN A 208 -11.85 -14.10 5.26
C GLN A 208 -13.10 -13.98 4.40
N ALA A 209 -14.20 -13.50 4.97
CA ALA A 209 -15.47 -13.35 4.26
C ALA A 209 -15.34 -12.40 3.05
N LEU A 210 -14.57 -11.30 3.16
CA LEU A 210 -14.31 -10.38 2.07
C LEU A 210 -13.55 -11.07 0.93
N LEU A 211 -12.44 -11.74 1.26
CA LEU A 211 -11.62 -12.41 0.23
C LEU A 211 -12.37 -13.56 -0.43
N ASP A 212 -13.15 -14.33 0.34
CA ASP A 212 -13.95 -15.45 -0.17
C ASP A 212 -15.13 -14.97 -1.05
N THR A 213 -15.65 -13.76 -0.78
CA THR A 213 -16.78 -13.21 -1.53
C THR A 213 -16.33 -12.53 -2.81
N ILE A 214 -15.29 -11.68 -2.74
CA ILE A 214 -14.87 -10.82 -3.86
C ILE A 214 -13.89 -11.54 -4.78
N HIS A 215 -12.97 -12.34 -4.24
CA HIS A 215 -11.94 -13.05 -4.99
C HIS A 215 -11.13 -12.13 -5.92
N PRO A 216 -10.51 -11.05 -5.41
CA PRO A 216 -9.70 -10.16 -6.24
C PRO A 216 -8.41 -10.86 -6.70
N GLN A 217 -7.76 -10.34 -7.73
CA GLN A 217 -6.45 -10.83 -8.14
C GLN A 217 -5.33 -10.34 -7.24
N TYR A 218 -5.53 -9.14 -6.65
CA TYR A 218 -4.54 -8.52 -5.76
C TYR A 218 -5.21 -7.77 -4.61
N ILE A 219 -4.42 -7.55 -3.54
CA ILE A 219 -4.74 -6.60 -2.47
C ILE A 219 -3.59 -5.62 -2.26
N VAL A 220 -3.93 -4.38 -1.92
CA VAL A 220 -2.98 -3.29 -1.64
C VAL A 220 -3.02 -2.98 -0.17
N LEU A 221 -1.86 -2.99 0.49
CA LEU A 221 -1.81 -2.91 1.95
C LEU A 221 -1.10 -1.64 2.44
N LYS A 222 -1.76 -0.95 3.36
CA LYS A 222 -1.28 0.26 4.03
C LYS A 222 -1.34 0.02 5.54
N PRO A 223 -0.20 -0.22 6.22
CA PRO A 223 -0.20 -0.60 7.63
C PRO A 223 -1.01 0.33 8.54
N SER A 224 -0.94 1.64 8.33
CA SER A 224 -1.70 2.61 9.13
C SER A 224 -3.22 2.57 8.91
N LEU A 225 -3.72 1.86 7.88
CA LEU A 225 -5.15 1.73 7.57
C LEU A 225 -5.69 0.30 7.76
N HIS A 226 -4.82 -0.71 7.67
CA HIS A 226 -5.22 -2.13 7.60
C HIS A 226 -4.85 -2.94 8.84
N GLY A 227 -4.77 -2.28 10.00
CA GLY A 227 -4.56 -2.93 11.29
C GLY A 227 -3.10 -3.07 11.73
N GLY A 228 -2.24 -2.14 11.32
CA GLY A 228 -0.81 -2.18 11.60
C GLY A 228 -0.07 -3.20 10.75
N ILE A 229 1.18 -3.45 11.10
CA ILE A 229 2.00 -4.54 10.54
C ILE A 229 1.33 -5.89 10.84
N TYR A 230 0.81 -6.07 12.05
CA TYR A 230 0.09 -7.27 12.45
C TYR A 230 -1.10 -7.56 11.53
N GLY A 231 -1.96 -6.57 11.33
CA GLY A 231 -3.15 -6.71 10.48
C GLY A 231 -2.81 -6.93 9.01
N CYS A 232 -1.75 -6.29 8.49
CA CYS A 232 -1.26 -6.53 7.13
C CYS A 232 -0.71 -7.95 6.95
N ARG A 233 0.00 -8.49 7.95
CA ARG A 233 0.46 -9.89 7.91
C ARG A 233 -0.71 -10.89 7.87
N GLU A 234 -1.76 -10.64 8.64
CA GLU A 234 -2.99 -11.44 8.55
C GLU A 234 -3.58 -11.40 7.13
N TRP A 235 -3.68 -10.22 6.51
CA TRP A 235 -4.15 -10.05 5.14
C TRP A 235 -3.28 -10.81 4.13
N ILE A 236 -1.96 -10.68 4.20
CA ILE A 236 -1.01 -11.33 3.29
C ILE A 236 -1.14 -12.84 3.38
N GLN A 237 -1.18 -13.39 4.60
CA GLN A 237 -1.35 -14.82 4.81
C GLN A 237 -2.63 -15.33 4.17
N MET A 238 -3.78 -14.69 4.47
CA MET A 238 -5.08 -15.12 3.95
C MET A 238 -5.20 -14.97 2.43
N ALA A 239 -4.62 -13.92 1.87
CA ALA A 239 -4.55 -13.69 0.42
C ALA A 239 -3.71 -14.78 -0.26
N SER A 240 -2.52 -15.06 0.29
CA SER A 240 -1.62 -16.10 -0.23
C SER A 240 -2.27 -17.50 -0.22
N GLU A 241 -3.00 -17.85 0.85
CA GLU A 241 -3.76 -19.11 0.95
C GLU A 241 -4.83 -19.27 -0.15
N ARG A 242 -5.21 -18.15 -0.80
CA ARG A 242 -6.21 -18.08 -1.89
C ARG A 242 -5.62 -17.81 -3.27
N GLY A 243 -4.29 -17.76 -3.38
CA GLY A 243 -3.59 -17.39 -4.61
C GLY A 243 -3.76 -15.92 -5.00
N ILE A 244 -4.15 -15.05 -4.06
CA ILE A 244 -4.30 -13.61 -4.25
C ILE A 244 -2.95 -12.93 -4.00
N GLY A 245 -2.47 -12.16 -4.98
CA GLY A 245 -1.23 -11.38 -4.85
C GLY A 245 -1.39 -10.17 -3.91
N SER A 246 -0.27 -9.63 -3.44
CA SER A 246 -0.29 -8.42 -2.59
C SER A 246 0.94 -7.55 -2.81
N TRP A 247 0.78 -6.25 -2.60
CA TRP A 247 1.90 -5.32 -2.43
C TRP A 247 1.62 -4.33 -1.31
N ILE A 248 2.70 -3.73 -0.81
CA ILE A 248 2.65 -2.77 0.30
C ILE A 248 2.84 -1.36 -0.26
N THR A 249 2.08 -0.42 0.27
CA THR A 249 2.17 1.00 -0.04
C THR A 249 1.99 1.84 1.22
N SER A 250 2.16 3.14 1.09
CA SER A 250 1.94 4.14 2.14
C SER A 250 0.56 4.79 1.99
N ALA A 251 0.00 5.23 3.10
CA ALA A 251 -1.19 6.09 3.18
C ALA A 251 -0.83 7.56 3.42
N LEU A 252 0.32 8.01 2.91
CA LEU A 252 0.88 9.35 3.10
C LEU A 252 1.35 9.60 4.55
N GLU A 253 1.89 8.60 5.20
CA GLU A 253 2.58 8.74 6.47
C GLU A 253 3.82 9.65 6.33
N SER A 254 4.27 10.22 7.47
CA SER A 254 5.59 10.85 7.51
C SER A 254 6.68 9.86 7.10
N ASN A 255 7.85 10.35 6.73
CA ASN A 255 8.94 9.46 6.33
C ASN A 255 9.46 8.56 7.48
N VAL A 256 9.12 8.84 8.75
CA VAL A 256 9.31 7.88 9.87
C VAL A 256 8.41 6.66 9.67
N GLY A 257 7.11 6.86 9.40
CA GLY A 257 6.18 5.78 9.08
C GLY A 257 6.55 5.07 7.77
N LEU A 258 6.94 5.81 6.74
CA LEU A 258 7.40 5.25 5.48
C LEU A 258 8.63 4.36 5.66
N SER A 259 9.56 4.74 6.54
CA SER A 259 10.72 3.90 6.90
C SER A 259 10.29 2.57 7.51
N ALA A 260 9.37 2.60 8.49
CA ALA A 260 8.84 1.38 9.09
C ALA A 260 8.12 0.49 8.05
N ILE A 261 7.35 1.08 7.13
CA ILE A 261 6.69 0.36 6.04
C ILE A 261 7.72 -0.29 5.10
N ALA A 262 8.81 0.42 4.76
CA ALA A 262 9.86 -0.12 3.91
C ALA A 262 10.57 -1.33 4.57
N HIS A 263 10.90 -1.24 5.86
CA HIS A 263 11.45 -2.37 6.60
C HIS A 263 10.47 -3.56 6.69
N PHE A 264 9.19 -3.29 6.92
CA PHE A 264 8.14 -4.31 6.88
C PHE A 264 8.04 -4.97 5.50
N CYS A 265 8.08 -4.19 4.43
CA CYS A 265 8.08 -4.68 3.05
C CYS A 265 9.27 -5.60 2.77
N ALA A 266 10.50 -5.16 3.11
CA ALA A 266 11.72 -5.95 2.95
C ALA A 266 11.66 -7.27 3.73
N LYS A 267 11.13 -7.24 4.97
CA LYS A 267 10.98 -8.44 5.81
C LYS A 267 9.95 -9.42 5.26
N THR A 268 8.87 -8.89 4.65
CA THR A 268 7.74 -9.69 4.17
C THR A 268 8.05 -10.40 2.87
N TYR A 269 8.60 -9.67 1.90
CA TYR A 269 8.80 -10.21 0.55
C TYR A 269 10.24 -10.70 0.30
N GLY A 270 11.18 -10.31 1.16
CA GLY A 270 12.57 -10.72 1.08
C GLY A 270 13.34 -10.10 -0.10
N PRO A 271 14.61 -10.50 -0.25
CA PRO A 271 15.45 -10.06 -1.37
C PRO A 271 14.92 -10.62 -2.70
N GLY A 272 15.01 -9.78 -3.74
CA GLY A 272 14.63 -10.18 -5.10
C GLY A 272 13.13 -10.16 -5.38
N VAL A 273 12.31 -9.51 -4.53
CA VAL A 273 10.90 -9.27 -4.87
C VAL A 273 10.81 -8.57 -6.22
N SER A 274 10.20 -9.23 -7.20
CA SER A 274 10.06 -8.70 -8.55
C SER A 274 8.92 -7.71 -8.69
N MET A 275 7.90 -7.79 -7.81
CA MET A 275 6.74 -6.90 -7.85
C MET A 275 7.07 -5.55 -7.26
N PRO A 276 7.01 -4.44 -8.03
CA PRO A 276 7.26 -3.09 -7.52
C PRO A 276 6.27 -2.69 -6.43
N GLN A 277 6.79 -2.11 -5.35
CA GLN A 277 6.03 -1.70 -4.17
C GLN A 277 5.67 -0.21 -4.21
N GLY A 278 4.65 0.23 -3.48
CA GLY A 278 4.16 1.61 -3.52
C GLY A 278 4.83 2.54 -2.50
N LEU A 279 6.17 2.58 -2.44
CA LEU A 279 6.91 3.29 -1.39
C LEU A 279 7.52 4.64 -1.84
N GLY A 280 7.11 5.16 -2.99
CA GLY A 280 7.60 6.45 -3.50
C GLY A 280 6.90 7.70 -2.95
N THR A 281 5.99 7.57 -2.00
CA THR A 281 5.12 8.67 -1.49
C THR A 281 5.87 9.75 -0.71
N GLY A 282 7.04 9.45 -0.15
CA GLY A 282 7.88 10.45 0.52
C GLY A 282 8.29 11.63 -0.35
N GLN A 283 8.32 11.45 -1.67
CA GLN A 283 8.60 12.52 -2.63
C GLN A 283 7.47 13.56 -2.75
N LEU A 284 6.29 13.29 -2.19
CA LEU A 284 5.15 14.22 -2.20
C LEU A 284 5.24 15.31 -1.13
N PHE A 285 6.18 15.20 -0.17
CA PHE A 285 6.33 16.13 0.94
C PHE A 285 7.61 16.96 0.80
N THR A 286 7.55 18.22 1.23
CA THR A 286 8.66 19.16 1.20
C THR A 286 9.34 19.36 2.56
N ASP A 287 8.68 18.95 3.65
CA ASP A 287 9.09 19.13 5.05
C ASP A 287 9.32 17.79 5.78
N ASN A 288 9.98 16.87 5.10
CA ASN A 288 10.31 15.56 5.64
C ASN A 288 11.29 15.64 6.84
N ILE A 289 11.05 14.80 7.85
CA ILE A 289 12.02 14.55 8.91
C ILE A 289 13.23 13.82 8.31
N PRO A 290 14.49 14.20 8.63
CA PRO A 290 15.65 13.48 8.14
C PRO A 290 15.61 11.99 8.52
N MET A 291 15.57 11.12 7.54
CA MET A 291 15.57 9.67 7.69
C MET A 291 16.57 9.06 6.70
N PRO A 292 17.17 7.92 7.03
CA PRO A 292 18.16 7.27 6.15
C PRO A 292 17.50 6.53 4.98
N LEU A 293 16.57 7.18 4.29
CA LEU A 293 15.91 6.63 3.11
C LEU A 293 16.26 7.47 1.88
N GLU A 294 16.68 6.81 0.82
CA GLU A 294 17.00 7.45 -0.46
C GLU A 294 16.40 6.66 -1.62
N ILE A 295 15.86 7.37 -2.61
CA ILE A 295 15.40 6.77 -3.86
C ILE A 295 16.48 6.98 -4.92
N LYS A 296 16.97 5.87 -5.50
CA LYS A 296 17.92 5.83 -6.61
C LYS A 296 17.31 5.04 -7.77
N GLY A 297 17.02 5.75 -8.88
CA GLY A 297 16.25 5.15 -9.98
C GLY A 297 14.89 4.67 -9.51
N GLU A 298 14.58 3.41 -9.75
CA GLU A 298 13.34 2.78 -9.34
C GLU A 298 13.40 2.04 -7.99
N LYS A 299 14.43 2.29 -7.17
CA LYS A 299 14.59 1.60 -5.89
C LYS A 299 14.73 2.57 -4.72
N ILE A 300 14.14 2.19 -3.58
CA ILE A 300 14.37 2.84 -2.30
C ILE A 300 15.42 2.06 -1.50
N PHE A 301 16.35 2.77 -0.88
CA PHE A 301 17.46 2.22 -0.08
C PHE A 301 17.48 2.84 1.31
N VAL A 302 18.09 2.12 2.25
CA VAL A 302 18.59 2.70 3.50
C VAL A 302 20.00 3.20 3.25
N ASN A 303 20.24 4.50 3.49
CA ASN A 303 21.59 5.04 3.52
C ASN A 303 22.21 4.80 4.89
N GLY A 304 23.41 4.21 4.92
CA GLY A 304 24.20 4.02 6.12
C GLY A 304 24.81 5.32 6.66
#